data_019880a8dcca14866bac5cc45eecfb93
#
_entry.id   019880a8dcca14866bac5cc45eecfb93
#
_cell.length_a   1.000
_cell.length_b   1.000
_cell.length_c   1.000
_cell.angle_alpha   90.00
_cell.angle_beta   90.00
_cell.angle_gamma   90.00
#
_symmetry.space_group_name_H-M   'P 1'
#
loop_
_entity.id
_entity.type
_entity.pdbx_description
1 polymer ?
#
loop_
_entity_poly.entity_id
_entity_poly.type
_entity_poly.pdbx_seq_one_letter_code
_entity_poly.pdbx_strand_id
1 'polypeptide(L)'
;MANTQPPFKVLGIQQIAIGGTDKVQMKKLWIDMLGLEVTGTFQSERENVDEDICTMGVGPFKVEVDLMQPMDINKKPAVHVTPLNHVGLWIDDLPAAVQWLTAQGVRFAPGGIRKGAAGFDICFLHPKANDEFPIAGEGVLIEMVQAPPAVVAAFAKLAA
;
A
#
# COMPACT_ATOMS: atom_id res chain seq x y z
N MET A 1 26.73 -20.35 -0.73
CA MET A 1 26.52 -18.99 -1.22
C MET A 1 25.06 -18.67 -0.95
N ALA A 2 24.79 -17.60 -0.22
CA ALA A 2 23.39 -17.17 -0.01
C ALA A 2 22.77 -16.83 -1.36
N ASN A 3 21.54 -17.29 -1.59
CA ASN A 3 20.81 -16.94 -2.80
C ASN A 3 20.61 -15.42 -2.82
N THR A 4 21.28 -14.72 -3.73
CA THR A 4 21.25 -13.26 -3.83
C THR A 4 19.99 -12.75 -4.52
N GLN A 5 19.18 -13.64 -5.09
CA GLN A 5 17.94 -13.26 -5.74
C GLN A 5 16.74 -13.37 -4.77
N PRO A 6 15.83 -12.40 -4.79
CA PRO A 6 14.60 -12.45 -3.99
C PRO A 6 13.78 -13.72 -4.31
N PRO A 7 13.27 -14.43 -3.29
CA PRO A 7 12.39 -15.58 -3.49
C PRO A 7 10.93 -15.20 -3.80
N PHE A 8 10.68 -13.93 -4.08
CA PHE A 8 9.36 -13.37 -4.41
C PHE A 8 9.47 -12.40 -5.58
N LYS A 9 8.33 -12.00 -6.14
CA LYS A 9 8.24 -11.00 -7.20
C LYS A 9 7.34 -9.84 -6.77
N VAL A 10 7.77 -8.62 -7.09
CA VAL A 10 6.90 -7.45 -7.13
C VAL A 10 6.21 -7.45 -8.48
N LEU A 11 4.88 -7.63 -8.50
CA LEU A 11 4.10 -7.77 -9.71
C LEU A 11 3.65 -6.43 -10.29
N GLY A 12 3.46 -5.42 -9.44
CA GLY A 12 3.03 -4.09 -9.85
C GLY A 12 2.50 -3.27 -8.68
N ILE A 13 1.99 -2.08 -8.99
CA ILE A 13 1.33 -1.22 -8.01
C ILE A 13 -0.07 -1.77 -7.76
N GLN A 14 -0.43 -1.93 -6.50
CA GLN A 14 -1.76 -2.31 -6.07
C GLN A 14 -2.60 -1.06 -5.77
N GLN A 15 -2.02 -0.08 -5.03
CA GLN A 15 -2.72 1.14 -4.64
C GLN A 15 -1.77 2.33 -4.51
N ILE A 16 -2.36 3.52 -4.53
CA ILE A 16 -1.76 4.80 -4.18
C ILE A 16 -2.69 5.46 -3.16
N ALA A 17 -2.21 5.71 -1.95
CA ALA A 17 -2.97 6.35 -0.90
C ALA A 17 -2.62 7.83 -0.80
N ILE A 18 -3.62 8.67 -0.97
CA ILE A 18 -3.53 10.14 -0.98
C ILE A 18 -4.20 10.68 0.28
N GLY A 19 -3.43 11.33 1.13
CA GLY A 19 -3.91 11.96 2.34
C GLY A 19 -4.20 13.45 2.17
N GLY A 20 -5.32 13.90 2.67
CA GLY A 20 -5.71 15.32 2.69
C GLY A 20 -6.56 15.65 3.91
N THR A 21 -6.83 16.94 4.11
CA THR A 21 -7.67 17.40 5.23
C THR A 21 -9.15 17.52 4.87
N ASP A 22 -9.47 17.45 3.58
CA ASP A 22 -10.83 17.58 3.06
C ASP A 22 -11.07 16.61 1.89
N LYS A 23 -11.69 15.49 2.21
CA LYS A 23 -12.02 14.44 1.24
C LYS A 23 -13.00 14.94 0.15
N VAL A 24 -13.87 15.90 0.48
CA VAL A 24 -14.81 16.48 -0.50
C VAL A 24 -14.05 17.24 -1.59
N GLN A 25 -13.00 17.98 -1.24
CA GLN A 25 -12.16 18.67 -2.24
C GLN A 25 -11.36 17.69 -3.08
N MET A 26 -10.83 16.63 -2.46
CA MET A 26 -10.13 15.57 -3.21
C MET A 26 -11.06 14.89 -4.22
N LYS A 27 -12.32 14.63 -3.86
CA LYS A 27 -13.32 14.02 -4.74
C LYS A 27 -13.61 14.87 -5.98
N LYS A 28 -13.64 16.20 -5.87
CA LYS A 28 -13.82 17.09 -7.02
C LYS A 28 -12.77 16.86 -8.10
N LEU A 29 -11.50 16.65 -7.71
CA LEU A 29 -10.45 16.36 -8.67
C LEU A 29 -10.54 14.91 -9.16
N TRP A 30 -10.45 13.95 -8.23
CA TRP A 30 -10.23 12.55 -8.57
C TRP A 30 -11.48 11.89 -9.20
N ILE A 31 -12.67 12.23 -8.71
CA ILE A 31 -13.93 11.64 -9.16
C ILE A 31 -14.55 12.51 -10.25
N ASP A 32 -14.85 13.79 -9.94
CA ASP A 32 -15.65 14.62 -10.83
C ASP A 32 -14.89 15.03 -12.11
N MET A 33 -13.59 15.32 -12.00
CA MET A 33 -12.78 15.78 -13.14
C MET A 33 -11.98 14.66 -13.80
N LEU A 34 -11.38 13.75 -13.03
CA LEU A 34 -10.57 12.64 -13.55
C LEU A 34 -11.37 11.37 -13.84
N GLY A 35 -12.61 11.30 -13.36
CA GLY A 35 -13.55 10.23 -13.71
C GLY A 35 -13.30 8.89 -13.00
N LEU A 36 -12.61 8.89 -11.84
CA LEU A 36 -12.45 7.67 -11.07
C LEU A 36 -13.77 7.25 -10.43
N GLU A 37 -14.00 5.94 -10.32
CA GLU A 37 -15.17 5.38 -9.68
C GLU A 37 -14.87 5.01 -8.23
N VAL A 38 -15.76 5.38 -7.29
CA VAL A 38 -15.71 4.91 -5.90
C VAL A 38 -16.21 3.48 -5.86
N THR A 39 -15.38 2.56 -5.45
CA THR A 39 -15.69 1.12 -5.36
C THR A 39 -15.83 0.62 -3.94
N GLY A 40 -15.44 1.44 -2.96
CA GLY A 40 -15.56 1.11 -1.55
C GLY A 40 -15.29 2.29 -0.64
N THR A 41 -15.54 2.08 0.64
CA THR A 41 -15.21 3.02 1.72
C THR A 41 -14.64 2.25 2.91
N PHE A 42 -13.76 2.88 3.65
CA PHE A 42 -13.20 2.31 4.86
C PHE A 42 -13.08 3.37 5.96
N GLN A 43 -13.42 3.00 7.20
CA GLN A 43 -13.25 3.86 8.37
C GLN A 43 -12.59 3.08 9.50
N SER A 44 -11.64 3.72 10.17
CA SER A 44 -10.93 3.12 11.29
C SER A 44 -10.54 4.18 12.32
N GLU A 45 -11.09 4.07 13.52
CA GLU A 45 -10.68 4.92 14.66
C GLU A 45 -9.23 4.65 15.06
N ARG A 46 -8.77 3.41 14.96
CA ARG A 46 -7.40 3.01 15.25
C ARG A 46 -6.40 3.65 14.31
N GLU A 47 -6.72 3.66 13.00
CA GLU A 47 -5.88 4.25 11.97
C GLU A 47 -6.21 5.73 11.75
N ASN A 48 -7.19 6.28 12.49
CA ASN A 48 -7.65 7.65 12.41
C ASN A 48 -7.93 8.07 10.95
N VAL A 49 -8.66 7.24 10.21
CA VAL A 49 -8.91 7.43 8.78
C VAL A 49 -10.38 7.26 8.42
N ASP A 50 -10.83 8.15 7.55
CA ASP A 50 -12.05 8.03 6.75
C ASP A 50 -11.64 8.08 5.27
N GLU A 51 -11.91 7.01 4.53
CA GLU A 51 -11.33 6.73 3.23
C GLU A 51 -12.40 6.39 2.20
N ASP A 52 -12.27 6.95 0.99
CA ASP A 52 -12.98 6.50 -0.20
C ASP A 52 -11.98 5.76 -1.10
N ILE A 53 -12.26 4.50 -1.39
CA ILE A 53 -11.46 3.65 -2.27
C ILE A 53 -11.97 3.84 -3.69
N CYS A 54 -11.15 4.48 -4.54
CA CYS A 54 -11.44 4.67 -5.95
C CYS A 54 -10.61 3.70 -6.80
N THR A 55 -10.98 3.53 -8.07
CA THR A 55 -10.21 2.66 -8.96
C THR A 55 -9.95 3.33 -10.30
N MET A 56 -8.79 3.02 -10.89
CA MET A 56 -8.43 3.32 -12.26
C MET A 56 -7.83 2.10 -12.95
N GLY A 57 -7.90 2.05 -14.29
CA GLY A 57 -7.42 0.93 -15.07
C GLY A 57 -8.35 -0.30 -15.01
N VAL A 58 -7.95 -1.36 -15.68
CA VAL A 58 -8.74 -2.60 -15.79
C VAL A 58 -7.84 -3.84 -15.74
N GLY A 59 -8.39 -4.97 -15.30
CA GLY A 59 -7.68 -6.24 -15.24
C GLY A 59 -6.40 -6.15 -14.38
N PRO A 60 -5.25 -6.63 -14.89
CA PRO A 60 -4.01 -6.60 -14.14
C PRO A 60 -3.41 -5.18 -13.99
N PHE A 61 -3.93 -4.19 -14.72
CA PHE A 61 -3.53 -2.78 -14.63
C PHE A 61 -4.44 -1.95 -13.72
N LYS A 62 -5.38 -2.60 -13.04
CA LYS A 62 -6.23 -1.93 -12.06
C LYS A 62 -5.39 -1.51 -10.86
N VAL A 63 -5.48 -0.22 -10.51
CA VAL A 63 -4.85 0.37 -9.34
C VAL A 63 -5.94 1.01 -8.48
N GLU A 64 -5.90 0.82 -7.17
CA GLU A 64 -6.75 1.55 -6.22
C GLU A 64 -6.12 2.92 -5.93
N VAL A 65 -6.97 3.92 -5.78
CA VAL A 65 -6.59 5.28 -5.35
C VAL A 65 -7.41 5.61 -4.12
N ASP A 66 -6.76 5.59 -2.97
CA ASP A 66 -7.40 5.78 -1.69
C ASP A 66 -7.36 7.26 -1.32
N LEU A 67 -8.54 7.88 -1.20
CA LEU A 67 -8.69 9.27 -0.79
C LEU A 67 -8.95 9.30 0.71
N MET A 68 -7.94 9.64 1.49
CA MET A 68 -7.90 9.54 2.94
C MET A 68 -8.00 10.91 3.60
N GLN A 69 -8.87 11.04 4.62
CA GLN A 69 -8.82 12.17 5.56
C GLN A 69 -8.75 11.66 6.99
N PRO A 70 -8.16 12.40 7.94
CA PRO A 70 -8.20 12.02 9.35
C PRO A 70 -9.63 12.20 9.88
N MET A 71 -10.09 11.25 10.73
CA MET A 71 -11.35 11.41 11.49
C MET A 71 -11.22 12.51 12.55
N ASP A 72 -10.01 12.64 13.14
CA ASP A 72 -9.65 13.72 14.05
C ASP A 72 -8.27 14.26 13.65
N ILE A 73 -8.24 15.52 13.20
CA ILE A 73 -7.03 16.17 12.67
C ILE A 73 -5.91 16.32 13.73
N ASN A 74 -6.25 16.26 15.01
CA ASN A 74 -5.29 16.40 16.10
C ASN A 74 -4.73 15.05 16.60
N LYS A 75 -5.25 13.93 16.09
CA LYS A 75 -4.82 12.59 16.47
C LYS A 75 -3.83 12.01 15.46
N LYS A 76 -3.14 10.98 15.91
CA LYS A 76 -2.28 10.12 15.06
C LYS A 76 -2.94 8.75 14.89
N PRO A 77 -2.68 8.10 13.74
CA PRO A 77 -1.89 8.53 12.58
C PRO A 77 -2.44 9.78 11.90
N ALA A 78 -1.55 10.70 11.47
CA ALA A 78 -1.90 11.90 10.74
C ALA A 78 -1.84 11.60 9.23
N VAL A 79 -2.86 10.94 8.71
CA VAL A 79 -2.90 10.39 7.33
C VAL A 79 -2.73 11.45 6.23
N HIS A 80 -2.97 12.72 6.53
CA HIS A 80 -2.78 13.87 5.65
C HIS A 80 -1.36 14.45 5.68
N VAL A 81 -0.52 14.02 6.60
CA VAL A 81 0.89 14.44 6.70
C VAL A 81 1.76 13.40 6.01
N THR A 82 2.32 13.76 5.07
CA THR A 82 2.68 13.67 3.67
C THR A 82 1.47 13.32 2.80
N PRO A 83 1.14 14.14 1.77
CA PRO A 83 -0.02 13.90 0.92
C PRO A 83 0.01 12.56 0.16
N LEU A 84 1.18 12.09 -0.28
CA LEU A 84 1.38 10.70 -0.68
C LEU A 84 1.61 9.88 0.60
N ASN A 85 0.56 9.28 1.14
CA ASN A 85 0.62 8.54 2.40
C ASN A 85 1.42 7.26 2.24
N HIS A 86 1.08 6.42 1.26
CA HIS A 86 1.84 5.21 0.95
C HIS A 86 1.60 4.73 -0.50
N VAL A 87 2.45 3.81 -0.94
CA VAL A 87 2.31 3.07 -2.18
C VAL A 87 2.18 1.59 -1.85
N GLY A 88 1.15 0.93 -2.36
CA GLY A 88 0.92 -0.51 -2.22
C GLY A 88 1.50 -1.28 -3.42
N LEU A 89 2.19 -2.36 -3.16
CA LEU A 89 2.81 -3.23 -4.15
C LEU A 89 2.25 -4.64 -4.07
N TRP A 90 1.81 -5.21 -5.18
CA TRP A 90 1.47 -6.62 -5.28
C TRP A 90 2.71 -7.50 -5.14
N ILE A 91 2.68 -8.43 -4.20
CA ILE A 91 3.74 -9.41 -3.92
C ILE A 91 3.17 -10.81 -4.11
N ASP A 92 3.84 -11.65 -4.85
CA ASP A 92 3.37 -13.02 -5.13
C ASP A 92 3.48 -13.96 -3.92
N ASP A 93 4.50 -13.77 -3.07
CA ASP A 93 4.71 -14.52 -1.82
C ASP A 93 5.14 -13.57 -0.69
N LEU A 94 4.16 -13.02 0.02
CA LEU A 94 4.39 -12.03 1.08
C LEU A 94 5.19 -12.60 2.27
N PRO A 95 4.93 -13.82 2.79
CA PRO A 95 5.74 -14.40 3.85
C PRO A 95 7.21 -14.59 3.46
N ALA A 96 7.49 -15.10 2.26
CA ALA A 96 8.86 -15.25 1.77
C ALA A 96 9.54 -13.88 1.59
N ALA A 97 8.81 -12.87 1.12
CA ALA A 97 9.31 -11.50 0.98
C ALA A 97 9.72 -10.91 2.33
N VAL A 98 8.86 -11.01 3.35
CA VAL A 98 9.15 -10.48 4.70
C VAL A 98 10.37 -11.16 5.29
N GLN A 99 10.45 -12.49 5.22
CA GLN A 99 11.59 -13.24 5.73
C GLN A 99 12.89 -12.83 5.04
N TRP A 100 12.90 -12.77 3.73
CA TRP A 100 14.09 -12.46 2.95
C TRP A 100 14.54 -11.02 3.15
N LEU A 101 13.64 -10.05 3.05
CA LEU A 101 13.94 -8.62 3.21
C LEU A 101 14.44 -8.31 4.63
N THR A 102 13.86 -8.93 5.66
CA THR A 102 14.35 -8.79 7.03
C THR A 102 15.80 -9.30 7.14
N ALA A 103 16.11 -10.44 6.53
CA ALA A 103 17.48 -10.98 6.51
C ALA A 103 18.46 -10.10 5.72
N GLN A 104 17.97 -9.26 4.79
CA GLN A 104 18.79 -8.26 4.09
C GLN A 104 18.93 -6.93 4.86
N GLY A 105 18.36 -6.81 6.06
CA GLY A 105 18.43 -5.60 6.87
C GLY A 105 17.36 -4.54 6.53
N VAL A 106 16.28 -4.94 5.92
CA VAL A 106 15.14 -4.04 5.62
C VAL A 106 14.27 -3.86 6.86
N ARG A 107 13.97 -2.60 7.19
CA ARG A 107 13.13 -2.24 8.32
C ARG A 107 11.65 -2.31 7.97
N PHE A 108 10.91 -3.09 8.75
CA PHE A 108 9.44 -3.13 8.71
C PHE A 108 8.81 -2.24 9.77
N ALA A 109 7.63 -1.71 9.48
CA ALA A 109 6.80 -1.06 10.48
C ALA A 109 6.20 -2.10 11.45
N PRO A 110 5.90 -1.72 12.70
CA PRO A 110 5.28 -2.62 13.67
C PRO A 110 3.92 -3.17 13.20
N GLY A 111 3.62 -4.41 13.60
CA GLY A 111 2.33 -5.05 13.34
C GLY A 111 2.40 -6.31 12.47
N GLY A 112 3.53 -6.57 11.81
CA GLY A 112 3.72 -7.76 11.00
C GLY A 112 2.71 -7.92 9.87
N ILE A 113 2.55 -9.15 9.37
CA ILE A 113 1.52 -9.48 8.36
C ILE A 113 0.15 -9.48 9.03
N ARG A 114 -0.80 -8.74 8.46
CA ARG A 114 -2.17 -8.61 8.95
C ARG A 114 -3.15 -8.33 7.81
N LYS A 115 -4.44 -8.41 8.07
CA LYS A 115 -5.47 -7.99 7.09
C LYS A 115 -5.48 -6.47 6.93
N GLY A 116 -5.41 -6.03 5.68
CA GLY A 116 -5.60 -4.64 5.28
C GLY A 116 -7.05 -4.29 4.98
N ALA A 117 -7.32 -3.03 4.62
CA ALA A 117 -8.66 -2.51 4.34
C ALA A 117 -9.36 -3.25 3.18
N ALA A 118 -8.62 -3.61 2.14
CA ALA A 118 -9.13 -4.39 1.00
C ALA A 118 -9.27 -5.90 1.26
N GLY A 119 -9.00 -6.37 2.51
CA GLY A 119 -9.13 -7.77 2.91
C GLY A 119 -7.94 -8.67 2.56
N PHE A 120 -6.91 -8.15 1.90
CA PHE A 120 -5.67 -8.88 1.62
C PHE A 120 -4.75 -8.90 2.83
N ASP A 121 -3.82 -9.86 2.87
CA ASP A 121 -2.73 -9.83 3.84
C ASP A 121 -1.72 -8.78 3.41
N ILE A 122 -1.31 -7.94 4.37
CA ILE A 122 -0.41 -6.82 4.16
C ILE A 122 0.65 -6.72 5.25
N CYS A 123 1.73 -6.03 4.95
CA CYS A 123 2.65 -5.45 5.92
C CYS A 123 3.27 -4.17 5.33
N PHE A 124 3.98 -3.40 6.16
CA PHE A 124 4.57 -2.14 5.70
C PHE A 124 6.08 -2.14 5.90
N LEU A 125 6.82 -1.70 4.87
CA LEU A 125 8.20 -1.26 5.03
C LEU A 125 8.19 0.13 5.68
N HIS A 126 9.04 0.30 6.69
CA HIS A 126 9.13 1.58 7.40
C HIS A 126 9.78 2.65 6.51
N PRO A 127 9.30 3.92 6.53
CA PRO A 127 9.88 4.98 5.69
C PRO A 127 11.28 5.44 6.13
N LYS A 128 11.72 5.06 7.35
CA LYS A 128 13.03 5.47 7.90
C LYS A 128 13.80 4.26 8.38
N ALA A 129 15.06 4.19 8.03
CA ALA A 129 16.02 3.22 8.55
C ALA A 129 16.36 3.46 10.03
N ASN A 130 17.07 2.53 10.65
CA ASN A 130 17.72 2.65 11.96
C ASN A 130 19.02 1.84 11.96
N ASP A 131 19.72 1.84 13.09
CA ASP A 131 21.04 1.19 13.20
C ASP A 131 20.95 -0.34 13.04
N GLU A 132 19.85 -0.95 13.47
CA GLU A 132 19.62 -2.40 13.35
C GLU A 132 19.19 -2.81 11.93
N PHE A 133 18.38 -1.96 11.27
CA PHE A 133 17.85 -2.18 9.92
C PHE A 133 18.19 -0.96 9.05
N PRO A 134 19.35 -0.99 8.35
CA PRO A 134 19.86 0.17 7.62
C PRO A 134 19.15 0.44 6.28
N ILE A 135 18.24 -0.42 5.84
CA ILE A 135 17.48 -0.29 4.59
C ILE A 135 16.01 0.00 4.90
N ALA A 136 15.43 1.00 4.26
CA ALA A 136 14.04 1.40 4.46
C ALA A 136 13.48 2.08 3.19
N GLY A 137 12.28 2.67 3.28
CA GLY A 137 11.61 3.30 2.13
C GLY A 137 12.08 4.72 1.79
N GLU A 138 13.16 5.24 2.42
CA GLU A 138 13.74 6.57 2.15
C GLU A 138 12.70 7.70 2.12
N GLY A 139 11.83 7.71 3.13
CA GLY A 139 10.75 8.69 3.29
C GLY A 139 9.39 8.23 2.76
N VAL A 140 9.31 7.15 1.99
CA VAL A 140 8.07 6.58 1.49
C VAL A 140 7.64 5.39 2.37
N LEU A 141 6.41 5.39 2.85
CA LEU A 141 5.79 4.21 3.44
C LEU A 141 5.38 3.27 2.29
N ILE A 142 5.82 2.03 2.32
CA ILE A 142 5.51 1.05 1.27
C ILE A 142 4.69 -0.07 1.87
N GLU A 143 3.47 -0.25 1.37
CA GLU A 143 2.62 -1.38 1.69
C GLU A 143 2.94 -2.57 0.78
N MET A 144 3.24 -3.71 1.36
CA MET A 144 3.40 -4.97 0.64
C MET A 144 2.11 -5.76 0.77
N VAL A 145 1.47 -6.08 -0.34
CA VAL A 145 0.13 -6.69 -0.40
C VAL A 145 0.23 -8.06 -1.02
N GLN A 146 -0.24 -9.10 -0.33
CA GLN A 146 -0.29 -10.46 -0.90
C GLN A 146 -1.21 -10.48 -2.11
N ALA A 147 -0.65 -10.73 -3.28
CA ALA A 147 -1.42 -10.85 -4.50
C ALA A 147 -2.31 -12.09 -4.48
N PRO A 148 -3.61 -11.98 -4.82
CA PRO A 148 -4.46 -13.14 -4.98
C PRO A 148 -4.04 -13.95 -6.22
N PRO A 149 -4.37 -15.27 -6.28
CA PRO A 149 -3.96 -16.14 -7.38
C PRO A 149 -4.33 -15.63 -8.77
N ALA A 150 -5.46 -14.94 -8.90
CA ALA A 150 -5.89 -14.35 -10.17
C ALA A 150 -4.95 -13.25 -10.66
N VAL A 151 -4.44 -12.40 -9.77
CA VAL A 151 -3.46 -11.35 -10.08
C VAL A 151 -2.12 -11.97 -10.47
N VAL A 152 -1.62 -12.94 -9.68
CA VAL A 152 -0.37 -13.67 -10.00
C VAL A 152 -0.46 -14.30 -11.39
N ALA A 153 -1.55 -14.99 -11.70
CA ALA A 153 -1.75 -15.63 -12.99
C ALA A 153 -1.85 -14.63 -14.15
N ALA A 154 -2.48 -13.46 -13.93
CA ALA A 154 -2.60 -12.42 -14.96
C ALA A 154 -1.22 -11.83 -15.29
N PHE A 155 -0.41 -11.49 -14.30
CA PHE A 155 0.95 -11.00 -14.53
C PHE A 155 1.87 -12.05 -15.15
N ALA A 156 1.75 -13.32 -14.79
CA ALA A 156 2.52 -14.39 -15.41
C ALA A 156 2.25 -14.52 -16.92
N LYS A 157 0.99 -14.33 -17.37
CA LYS A 157 0.62 -14.35 -18.80
C LYS A 157 1.17 -13.17 -19.58
N LEU A 158 1.38 -12.01 -18.94
CA LEU A 158 1.92 -10.82 -19.61
C LEU A 158 3.44 -10.86 -19.71
N ALA A 159 4.10 -11.66 -18.89
CA ALA A 159 5.56 -11.82 -18.89
C ALA A 159 6.05 -12.95 -19.80
N ALA A 160 5.14 -13.72 -20.40
CA ALA A 160 5.42 -14.80 -21.35
C ALA A 160 5.40 -14.30 -22.79
#